data_96b27390e6e2eda99d10cbe349609fc2
#
_entry.id   96b27390e6e2eda99d10cbe349609fc2
#
_cell.length_a   1.000
_cell.length_b   1.000
_cell.length_c   1.000
_cell.angle_alpha   90.00
_cell.angle_beta   90.00
_cell.angle_gamma   90.00
#
_symmetry.space_group_name_H-M   'P 1'
#
loop_
_entity.id
_entity.type
_entity.pdbx_description
1 polymer ?
#
loop_
_entity_poly.entity_id
_entity_poly.type
_entity_poly.pdbx_seq_one_letter_code
_entity_poly.pdbx_strand_id
1 'polypeptide(L)'
;MPEKRTLDAFFAPSAKRPREAEAEPVSTSKHSAYPFDIADFPATLAKELSPPNIPDKPGQTIDDKQDLDLLYFDPFVPKLQARQLFEFLRAELPFYRVQYKIKRGGIETEIKTPRWTTVFGLDETSRFKDGRVVDAESEVLVADGRYTRYPPRPIPQCLETLRRATEAATGCKFNFCLVNYYASGADSISYHSDDERFLGRDPTIASFSLGAQRDFLMKHKTAPESLKLALGSGAMILMRGTTQSRWLHSIPKRTGKNSEDGGRINITFRRAMTKDGTENYYNYNVGRGPMYRWDRIRREMRQRNE
;
A
#
# COMPACT_ATOMS: atom_id res chain seq x y z
N MET A 1 -67.98 -5.34 -25.44
CA MET A 1 -68.01 -5.45 -23.98
C MET A 1 -66.62 -5.69 -23.49
N PRO A 2 -66.01 -4.85 -22.65
CA PRO A 2 -64.69 -5.12 -22.14
C PRO A 2 -64.73 -6.11 -20.95
N GLU A 3 -63.89 -7.12 -21.01
CA GLU A 3 -63.72 -8.12 -19.93
C GLU A 3 -63.25 -7.50 -18.63
N LYS A 4 -63.96 -7.82 -17.55
CA LYS A 4 -63.56 -7.45 -16.16
C LYS A 4 -62.36 -8.27 -15.76
N ARG A 5 -61.20 -7.63 -15.57
CA ARG A 5 -60.03 -8.21 -14.89
C ARG A 5 -60.37 -8.39 -13.42
N THR A 6 -60.31 -9.62 -12.95
CA THR A 6 -60.54 -10.01 -11.55
C THR A 6 -59.34 -9.65 -10.67
N LEU A 7 -59.56 -9.21 -9.43
CA LEU A 7 -58.60 -8.80 -8.40
C LEU A 7 -57.60 -9.88 -7.99
N ASP A 8 -57.82 -11.14 -8.36
CA ASP A 8 -56.94 -12.26 -7.98
C ASP A 8 -55.56 -12.26 -8.62
N ALA A 9 -55.36 -11.44 -9.65
CA ALA A 9 -54.03 -11.31 -10.28
C ALA A 9 -53.02 -10.50 -9.46
N PHE A 10 -53.43 -9.87 -8.34
CA PHE A 10 -52.54 -9.05 -7.48
C PHE A 10 -51.95 -9.81 -6.30
N PHE A 11 -52.33 -11.03 -6.05
CA PHE A 11 -51.86 -11.86 -4.94
C PHE A 11 -51.06 -13.08 -5.41
N ALA A 12 -50.31 -12.95 -6.50
CA ALA A 12 -49.31 -13.97 -6.82
C ALA A 12 -48.25 -13.98 -5.72
N PRO A 13 -47.85 -15.15 -5.15
CA PRO A 13 -46.83 -15.21 -4.12
C PRO A 13 -45.52 -14.65 -4.69
N SER A 14 -45.01 -13.62 -4.02
CA SER A 14 -43.72 -13.00 -4.33
C SER A 14 -42.67 -14.09 -4.44
N ALA A 15 -41.95 -14.13 -5.55
CA ALA A 15 -40.83 -15.04 -5.73
C ALA A 15 -39.89 -14.90 -4.54
N LYS A 16 -39.54 -16.01 -3.88
CA LYS A 16 -38.60 -16.06 -2.78
C LYS A 16 -37.35 -15.30 -3.23
N ARG A 17 -36.97 -14.24 -2.47
CA ARG A 17 -35.67 -13.60 -2.63
C ARG A 17 -34.60 -14.68 -2.64
N PRO A 18 -33.62 -14.61 -3.55
CA PRO A 18 -32.48 -15.51 -3.49
C PRO A 18 -31.92 -15.48 -2.06
N ARG A 19 -31.72 -16.63 -1.45
CA ARG A 19 -30.97 -16.73 -0.20
C ARG A 19 -29.66 -15.96 -0.43
N GLU A 20 -29.40 -14.97 0.40
CA GLU A 20 -28.05 -14.39 0.50
C GLU A 20 -27.10 -15.57 0.72
N ALA A 21 -26.18 -15.75 -0.23
CA ALA A 21 -25.13 -16.75 -0.07
C ALA A 21 -24.43 -16.41 1.25
N GLU A 22 -24.39 -17.36 2.17
CA GLU A 22 -23.62 -17.23 3.41
C GLU A 22 -22.21 -16.80 3.01
N ALA A 23 -21.81 -15.60 3.47
CA ALA A 23 -20.49 -15.08 3.17
C ALA A 23 -19.47 -16.08 3.76
N GLU A 24 -18.60 -16.63 2.91
CA GLU A 24 -17.51 -17.49 3.36
C GLU A 24 -16.75 -16.78 4.48
N PRO A 25 -16.37 -17.49 5.57
CA PRO A 25 -15.62 -16.88 6.64
C PRO A 25 -14.31 -16.31 6.09
N VAL A 26 -14.16 -14.99 6.20
CA VAL A 26 -12.94 -14.29 5.75
C VAL A 26 -11.83 -14.70 6.70
N SER A 27 -10.77 -15.35 6.19
CA SER A 27 -9.58 -15.64 6.98
C SER A 27 -8.87 -14.34 7.38
N THR A 28 -8.09 -14.38 8.45
CA THR A 28 -7.37 -13.21 8.98
C THR A 28 -5.91 -13.54 9.26
N SER A 29 -5.04 -12.59 8.97
CA SER A 29 -3.65 -12.62 9.38
C SER A 29 -3.54 -12.14 10.83
N LYS A 30 -2.97 -12.97 11.72
CA LYS A 30 -2.83 -12.69 13.15
C LYS A 30 -1.39 -12.53 13.55
N HIS A 31 -1.08 -11.53 14.35
CA HIS A 31 0.22 -11.33 14.97
C HIS A 31 0.12 -10.39 16.17
N SER A 32 0.91 -10.62 17.21
CA SER A 32 0.89 -9.80 18.43
C SER A 32 1.30 -8.33 18.21
N ALA A 33 2.07 -8.04 17.16
CA ALA A 33 2.44 -6.68 16.78
C ALA A 33 1.38 -5.97 15.91
N TYR A 34 0.33 -6.66 15.48
CA TYR A 34 -0.80 -6.01 14.80
C TYR A 34 -1.72 -5.36 15.83
N PRO A 35 -2.30 -4.19 15.55
CA PRO A 35 -3.26 -3.57 16.45
C PRO A 35 -4.63 -4.28 16.44
N PHE A 36 -4.87 -5.14 15.45
CA PHE A 36 -6.05 -6.00 15.29
C PHE A 36 -5.76 -7.04 14.21
N ASP A 37 -6.56 -8.11 14.13
CA ASP A 37 -6.47 -9.12 13.08
C ASP A 37 -6.76 -8.48 11.72
N ILE A 38 -5.85 -8.61 10.75
CA ILE A 38 -5.99 -8.04 9.41
C ILE A 38 -6.67 -9.05 8.52
N ALA A 39 -7.80 -8.70 7.91
CA ALA A 39 -8.53 -9.56 6.99
C ALA A 39 -7.69 -9.94 5.77
N ASP A 40 -7.84 -11.18 5.30
CA ASP A 40 -7.27 -11.64 4.04
C ASP A 40 -8.24 -11.35 2.90
N PHE A 41 -7.75 -11.36 1.66
CA PHE A 41 -8.64 -11.21 0.50
C PHE A 41 -9.66 -12.34 0.43
N PRO A 42 -10.89 -12.05 -0.02
CA PRO A 42 -11.82 -13.11 -0.42
C PRO A 42 -11.13 -14.07 -1.40
N ALA A 43 -11.40 -15.38 -1.27
CA ALA A 43 -10.71 -16.44 -2.02
C ALA A 43 -10.73 -16.20 -3.55
N THR A 44 -11.83 -15.69 -4.08
CA THR A 44 -11.98 -15.31 -5.48
C THR A 44 -10.99 -14.23 -5.89
N LEU A 45 -10.90 -13.13 -5.13
CA LEU A 45 -9.98 -12.04 -5.39
C LEU A 45 -8.51 -12.49 -5.24
N ALA A 46 -8.20 -13.27 -4.21
CA ALA A 46 -6.87 -13.82 -3.99
C ALA A 46 -6.41 -14.68 -5.18
N LYS A 47 -7.29 -15.51 -5.72
CA LYS A 47 -7.03 -16.32 -6.92
C LYS A 47 -6.79 -15.46 -8.15
N GLU A 48 -7.61 -14.44 -8.38
CA GLU A 48 -7.47 -13.53 -9.53
C GLU A 48 -6.16 -12.72 -9.48
N LEU A 49 -5.66 -12.41 -8.29
CA LEU A 49 -4.40 -11.68 -8.09
C LEU A 49 -3.15 -12.57 -8.05
N SER A 50 -3.32 -13.88 -8.08
CA SER A 50 -2.18 -14.81 -8.04
C SER A 50 -1.59 -15.06 -9.43
N PRO A 51 -0.27 -15.34 -9.56
CA PRO A 51 0.30 -15.78 -10.81
C PRO A 51 -0.38 -17.08 -11.30
N PRO A 52 -0.59 -17.28 -12.60
CA PRO A 52 -0.20 -16.43 -13.74
C PRO A 52 -1.25 -15.36 -14.13
N ASN A 53 -2.27 -15.12 -13.34
CA ASN A 53 -3.41 -14.27 -13.72
C ASN A 53 -3.04 -12.79 -13.85
N ILE A 54 -1.99 -12.35 -13.17
CA ILE A 54 -1.45 -10.99 -13.27
C ILE A 54 0.08 -11.00 -13.36
N PRO A 55 0.70 -10.07 -14.15
CA PRO A 55 0.05 -9.13 -15.07
C PRO A 55 -0.41 -9.81 -16.37
N ASP A 56 -1.41 -9.25 -17.03
CA ASP A 56 -1.89 -9.74 -18.35
C ASP A 56 -0.89 -9.46 -19.48
N LYS A 57 -0.04 -8.43 -19.31
CA LYS A 57 0.88 -7.92 -20.31
C LYS A 57 2.26 -7.71 -19.72
N PRO A 58 3.33 -7.89 -20.53
CA PRO A 58 4.68 -7.56 -20.09
C PRO A 58 4.81 -6.06 -19.79
N GLY A 59 5.72 -5.73 -18.87
CA GLY A 59 6.04 -4.36 -18.57
C GLY A 59 6.80 -3.68 -19.71
N GLN A 60 6.58 -2.38 -19.85
CA GLN A 60 7.31 -1.52 -20.78
C GLN A 60 8.56 -0.98 -20.07
N THR A 61 9.73 -1.16 -20.68
CA THR A 61 10.97 -0.53 -20.21
C THR A 61 10.99 0.96 -20.59
N ILE A 62 11.39 1.81 -19.65
CA ILE A 62 11.62 3.25 -19.84
C ILE A 62 13.03 3.52 -19.32
N ASP A 63 13.98 3.64 -20.23
CA ASP A 63 15.42 3.83 -19.98
C ASP A 63 16.07 4.82 -20.96
N ASP A 64 15.24 5.65 -21.59
CA ASP A 64 15.62 6.63 -22.59
C ASP A 64 16.26 7.90 -22.01
N LYS A 65 16.48 7.95 -20.68
CA LYS A 65 17.10 9.09 -19.98
C LYS A 65 18.30 8.63 -19.16
N GLN A 66 19.21 9.57 -18.92
CA GLN A 66 20.40 9.30 -18.13
C GLN A 66 20.06 8.70 -16.75
N ASP A 67 20.73 7.62 -16.38
CA ASP A 67 20.59 6.95 -15.07
C ASP A 67 19.16 6.50 -14.70
N LEU A 68 18.27 6.39 -15.69
CA LEU A 68 16.89 5.95 -15.51
C LEU A 68 16.74 4.50 -15.96
N ASP A 69 16.14 3.66 -15.12
CA ASP A 69 15.77 2.29 -15.45
C ASP A 69 14.44 1.95 -14.76
N LEU A 70 13.35 2.02 -15.53
CA LEU A 70 12.01 1.70 -15.08
C LEU A 70 11.45 0.54 -15.89
N LEU A 71 10.71 -0.35 -15.21
CA LEU A 71 9.79 -1.29 -15.85
C LEU A 71 8.38 -0.89 -15.45
N TYR A 72 7.57 -0.44 -16.42
CA TYR A 72 6.24 0.12 -16.20
C TYR A 72 5.15 -0.80 -16.71
N PHE A 73 4.17 -1.07 -15.85
CA PHE A 73 2.97 -1.84 -16.15
C PHE A 73 1.75 -0.94 -16.03
N ASP A 74 0.92 -0.87 -17.08
CA ASP A 74 -0.33 -0.12 -17.05
C ASP A 74 -1.41 -0.84 -17.88
N PRO A 75 -2.25 -1.64 -17.22
CA PRO A 75 -2.22 -1.98 -15.79
C PRO A 75 -1.34 -3.22 -15.48
N PHE A 76 -0.87 -3.35 -14.24
CA PHE A 76 -0.39 -4.61 -13.66
C PHE A 76 -1.57 -5.42 -13.09
N VAL A 77 -2.47 -4.74 -12.39
CA VAL A 77 -3.72 -5.31 -11.87
C VAL A 77 -4.89 -4.78 -12.70
N PRO A 78 -5.74 -5.65 -13.27
CA PRO A 78 -6.89 -5.22 -14.04
C PRO A 78 -7.82 -4.27 -13.26
N LYS A 79 -8.53 -3.40 -13.97
CA LYS A 79 -9.27 -2.26 -13.38
C LYS A 79 -10.28 -2.66 -12.29
N LEU A 80 -11.00 -3.78 -12.49
CA LEU A 80 -12.00 -4.24 -11.52
C LEU A 80 -11.32 -4.68 -10.22
N GLN A 81 -10.30 -5.53 -10.33
CA GLN A 81 -9.52 -6.02 -9.19
C GLN A 81 -8.78 -4.87 -8.48
N ALA A 82 -8.25 -3.91 -9.23
CA ALA A 82 -7.60 -2.72 -8.67
C ALA A 82 -8.56 -1.87 -7.82
N ARG A 83 -9.84 -1.76 -8.22
CA ARG A 83 -10.88 -1.11 -7.42
C ARG A 83 -11.18 -1.89 -6.15
N GLN A 84 -11.36 -3.20 -6.25
CA GLN A 84 -11.62 -4.07 -5.10
C GLN A 84 -10.46 -4.02 -4.10
N LEU A 85 -9.21 -4.05 -4.59
CA LEU A 85 -8.01 -3.89 -3.79
C LEU A 85 -7.98 -2.56 -3.05
N PHE A 86 -8.25 -1.46 -3.74
CA PHE A 86 -8.27 -0.14 -3.13
C PHE A 86 -9.28 -0.06 -1.98
N GLU A 87 -10.51 -0.50 -2.22
CA GLU A 87 -11.58 -0.47 -1.22
C GLU A 87 -11.27 -1.38 -0.02
N PHE A 88 -10.72 -2.56 -0.28
CA PHE A 88 -10.32 -3.51 0.75
C PHE A 88 -9.18 -2.98 1.60
N LEU A 89 -8.04 -2.65 0.99
CA LEU A 89 -6.84 -2.24 1.72
C LEU A 89 -7.06 -0.94 2.51
N ARG A 90 -7.83 -0.01 1.97
CA ARG A 90 -8.21 1.20 2.68
C ARG A 90 -8.99 0.91 3.96
N ALA A 91 -9.88 -0.09 3.93
CA ALA A 91 -10.75 -0.41 5.06
C ALA A 91 -10.06 -1.32 6.09
N GLU A 92 -9.19 -2.24 5.65
CA GLU A 92 -8.69 -3.32 6.50
C GLU A 92 -7.27 -3.07 7.04
N LEU A 93 -6.47 -2.21 6.40
CA LEU A 93 -5.14 -1.92 6.93
C LEU A 93 -5.16 -0.90 8.07
N PRO A 94 -4.31 -1.09 9.10
CA PRO A 94 -4.05 -0.07 10.11
C PRO A 94 -3.15 1.02 9.51
N PHE A 95 -3.53 2.28 9.65
CA PHE A 95 -2.73 3.41 9.20
C PHE A 95 -2.29 4.29 10.36
N TYR A 96 -1.16 4.97 10.19
CA TYR A 96 -0.59 5.92 11.13
C TYR A 96 -0.31 7.24 10.42
N ARG A 97 -0.30 8.33 11.17
CA ARG A 97 0.03 9.64 10.64
C ARG A 97 1.04 10.30 11.56
N VAL A 98 2.18 10.70 11.00
CA VAL A 98 3.19 11.40 11.77
C VAL A 98 2.68 12.79 12.12
N GLN A 99 2.68 13.10 13.42
CA GLN A 99 2.30 14.38 13.96
C GLN A 99 3.37 14.81 14.97
N TYR A 100 3.83 16.02 14.85
CA TYR A 100 4.80 16.59 15.77
C TYR A 100 4.63 18.09 15.89
N LYS A 101 5.06 18.63 17.02
CA LYS A 101 5.00 20.07 17.29
C LYS A 101 6.35 20.70 17.04
N ILE A 102 6.34 21.84 16.37
CA ILE A 102 7.52 22.69 16.19
C ILE A 102 7.28 24.03 16.88
N LYS A 103 8.31 24.58 17.49
CA LYS A 103 8.27 25.93 18.09
C LYS A 103 9.19 26.85 17.29
N ARG A 104 8.61 27.87 16.65
CA ARG A 104 9.34 28.90 15.92
C ARG A 104 8.92 30.27 16.40
N GLY A 105 9.87 31.10 16.82
CA GLY A 105 9.58 32.45 17.29
C GLY A 105 8.58 32.51 18.45
N GLY A 106 8.57 31.53 19.35
CA GLY A 106 7.62 31.43 20.46
C GLY A 106 6.26 30.79 20.12
N ILE A 107 5.94 30.61 18.84
CA ILE A 107 4.68 30.01 18.36
C ILE A 107 4.86 28.49 18.21
N GLU A 108 3.99 27.71 18.87
CA GLU A 108 3.90 26.26 18.71
C GLU A 108 2.97 25.95 17.53
N THR A 109 3.45 25.18 16.55
CA THR A 109 2.68 24.74 15.39
C THR A 109 2.70 23.23 15.30
N GLU A 110 1.52 22.61 15.20
CA GLU A 110 1.40 21.19 14.94
C GLU A 110 1.59 20.90 13.46
N ILE A 111 2.54 20.04 13.13
CA ILE A 111 2.78 19.52 11.78
C ILE A 111 2.18 18.14 11.66
N LYS A 112 1.38 17.95 10.60
CA LYS A 112 0.82 16.65 10.22
C LYS A 112 1.31 16.30 8.83
N THR A 113 1.87 15.10 8.65
CA THR A 113 2.26 14.67 7.30
C THR A 113 1.01 14.56 6.42
N PRO A 114 1.08 15.02 5.16
CA PRO A 114 -0.08 15.03 4.26
C PRO A 114 -0.32 13.66 3.63
N ARG A 115 -0.38 12.61 4.44
CA ARG A 115 -0.73 11.23 4.11
C ARG A 115 -0.74 10.36 5.36
N TRP A 116 -1.38 9.20 5.28
CA TRP A 116 -1.30 8.14 6.27
C TRP A 116 -0.36 7.04 5.76
N THR A 117 0.31 6.35 6.68
CA THR A 117 1.33 5.36 6.34
C THR A 117 1.20 4.13 7.22
N THR A 118 1.50 2.96 6.68
CA THR A 118 1.73 1.72 7.44
C THR A 118 2.89 0.94 6.86
N VAL A 119 3.54 0.13 7.69
CA VAL A 119 4.77 -0.61 7.35
C VAL A 119 4.64 -2.04 7.81
N PHE A 120 5.14 -2.97 7.00
CA PHE A 120 5.23 -4.39 7.28
C PHE A 120 6.55 -4.96 6.75
N GLY A 121 6.99 -6.06 7.31
CA GLY A 121 8.16 -6.78 6.85
C GLY A 121 9.35 -6.65 7.79
N LEU A 122 10.43 -7.30 7.39
CA LEU A 122 11.65 -7.45 8.13
C LEU A 122 12.83 -7.49 7.14
N ASP A 123 14.02 -7.27 7.63
CA ASP A 123 15.25 -7.37 6.82
C ASP A 123 15.72 -8.82 6.64
N GLU A 124 16.71 -9.02 5.78
CA GLU A 124 17.25 -10.35 5.46
C GLU A 124 17.99 -11.03 6.60
N THR A 125 18.43 -10.28 7.60
CA THR A 125 19.17 -10.84 8.72
C THR A 125 18.29 -11.50 9.77
N SER A 126 16.98 -11.35 9.65
CA SER A 126 16.00 -11.82 10.63
C SER A 126 14.76 -12.41 9.97
N ARG A 127 14.04 -13.27 10.67
CA ARG A 127 12.76 -13.85 10.24
C ARG A 127 11.77 -13.99 11.38
N PHE A 128 10.49 -14.09 11.04
CA PHE A 128 9.45 -14.42 12.02
C PHE A 128 9.40 -15.93 12.24
N LYS A 129 9.44 -16.36 13.50
CA LYS A 129 9.23 -17.74 13.93
C LYS A 129 8.37 -17.73 15.19
N ASP A 130 7.22 -18.40 15.17
CA ASP A 130 6.26 -18.49 16.28
C ASP A 130 5.90 -17.10 16.88
N GLY A 131 5.64 -16.13 16.00
CA GLY A 131 5.29 -14.75 16.39
C GLY A 131 6.44 -13.94 17.00
N ARG A 132 7.69 -14.42 16.91
CA ARG A 132 8.90 -13.74 17.41
C ARG A 132 9.87 -13.49 16.28
N VAL A 133 10.75 -12.50 16.46
CA VAL A 133 11.84 -12.25 15.53
C VAL A 133 13.06 -13.04 15.96
N VAL A 134 13.56 -13.87 15.06
CA VAL A 134 14.78 -14.65 15.24
C VAL A 134 15.80 -14.28 14.17
N ASP A 135 17.06 -14.44 14.47
CA ASP A 135 18.14 -14.33 13.49
C ASP A 135 17.95 -15.36 12.39
N ALA A 136 18.17 -14.97 11.14
CA ALA A 136 17.84 -15.80 9.97
C ALA A 136 18.71 -17.06 9.88
N GLU A 137 19.95 -17.01 10.37
CA GLU A 137 20.91 -18.10 10.29
C GLU A 137 20.92 -18.94 11.58
N SER A 138 21.12 -18.31 12.73
CA SER A 138 21.28 -19.01 14.01
C SER A 138 19.96 -19.40 14.68
N GLU A 139 18.81 -18.86 14.22
CA GLU A 139 17.48 -19.02 14.82
C GLU A 139 17.37 -18.53 16.28
N VAL A 140 18.39 -17.83 16.76
CA VAL A 140 18.39 -17.24 18.11
C VAL A 140 17.48 -16.02 18.14
N LEU A 141 16.76 -15.83 19.25
CA LEU A 141 15.89 -14.69 19.45
C LEU A 141 16.69 -13.37 19.31
N VAL A 142 16.20 -12.48 18.46
CA VAL A 142 16.85 -11.17 18.29
C VAL A 142 16.42 -10.24 19.42
N ALA A 143 17.35 -9.96 20.32
CA ALA A 143 17.20 -9.01 21.42
C ALA A 143 17.70 -7.62 20.95
N ASP A 144 16.98 -6.96 20.05
CA ASP A 144 17.31 -5.63 19.56
C ASP A 144 16.39 -4.59 20.21
N GLY A 145 16.97 -3.56 20.82
CA GLY A 145 16.21 -2.47 21.45
C GLY A 145 15.32 -1.70 20.48
N ARG A 146 15.63 -1.68 19.17
CA ARG A 146 14.76 -1.10 18.13
C ARG A 146 13.50 -1.94 17.96
N TYR A 147 13.64 -3.27 17.87
CA TYR A 147 12.51 -4.19 17.74
C TYR A 147 11.62 -4.19 18.99
N THR A 148 12.19 -3.95 20.17
CA THR A 148 11.41 -3.75 21.40
C THR A 148 10.61 -2.46 21.35
N ARG A 149 11.21 -1.39 20.84
CA ARG A 149 10.57 -0.07 20.75
C ARG A 149 9.57 0.03 19.61
N TYR A 150 9.86 -0.58 18.48
CA TYR A 150 9.05 -0.59 17.26
C TYR A 150 8.96 -2.02 16.72
N PRO A 151 8.09 -2.87 17.29
CA PRO A 151 7.99 -4.26 16.91
C PRO A 151 7.70 -4.40 15.42
N PRO A 152 8.56 -5.10 14.67
CA PRO A 152 8.31 -5.36 13.28
C PRO A 152 7.06 -6.24 13.13
N ARG A 153 6.41 -6.13 11.98
CA ARG A 153 5.13 -6.77 11.68
C ARG A 153 5.30 -7.63 10.44
N PRO A 154 4.87 -8.90 10.43
CA PRO A 154 4.84 -9.69 9.21
C PRO A 154 4.04 -8.96 8.12
N ILE A 155 4.33 -9.24 6.88
CA ILE A 155 3.48 -8.81 5.75
C ILE A 155 2.18 -9.61 5.84
N PRO A 156 0.98 -8.99 5.97
CA PRO A 156 -0.28 -9.73 6.06
C PRO A 156 -0.58 -10.43 4.73
N GLN A 157 -1.34 -11.52 4.77
CA GLN A 157 -1.60 -12.38 3.62
C GLN A 157 -2.16 -11.62 2.40
N CYS A 158 -2.97 -10.60 2.62
CA CYS A 158 -3.49 -9.75 1.54
C CYS A 158 -2.37 -9.02 0.78
N LEU A 159 -1.35 -8.49 1.45
CA LEU A 159 -0.19 -7.87 0.81
C LEU A 159 0.81 -8.91 0.30
N GLU A 160 0.91 -10.06 0.97
CA GLU A 160 1.77 -11.18 0.56
C GLU A 160 1.36 -11.75 -0.83
N THR A 161 0.06 -11.80 -1.11
CA THR A 161 -0.46 -12.19 -2.43
C THR A 161 0.06 -11.27 -3.53
N LEU A 162 0.00 -9.95 -3.32
CA LEU A 162 0.54 -8.97 -4.27
C LEU A 162 2.07 -9.04 -4.38
N ARG A 163 2.76 -9.24 -3.26
CA ARG A 163 4.22 -9.38 -3.24
C ARG A 163 4.68 -10.56 -4.11
N ARG A 164 4.05 -11.72 -3.94
CA ARG A 164 4.36 -12.93 -4.72
C ARG A 164 4.10 -12.74 -6.21
N ALA A 165 2.99 -12.10 -6.58
CA ALA A 165 2.70 -11.78 -7.96
C ALA A 165 3.74 -10.83 -8.56
N THR A 166 4.17 -9.83 -7.78
CA THR A 166 5.24 -8.90 -8.18
C THR A 166 6.56 -9.63 -8.39
N GLU A 167 6.96 -10.50 -7.46
CA GLU A 167 8.19 -11.29 -7.57
C GLU A 167 8.17 -12.22 -8.79
N ALA A 168 7.04 -12.88 -9.04
CA ALA A 168 6.88 -13.74 -10.22
C ALA A 168 7.01 -12.97 -11.53
N ALA A 169 6.46 -11.76 -11.61
CA ALA A 169 6.49 -10.94 -12.81
C ALA A 169 7.82 -10.23 -13.07
N THR A 170 8.60 -9.97 -12.01
CA THR A 170 9.81 -9.12 -12.10
C THR A 170 11.11 -9.89 -11.89
N GLY A 171 11.05 -11.10 -11.33
CA GLY A 171 12.23 -11.87 -10.91
C GLY A 171 12.94 -11.32 -9.65
N CYS A 172 12.43 -10.21 -9.10
CA CYS A 172 12.98 -9.59 -7.90
C CYS A 172 12.51 -10.29 -6.62
N LYS A 173 13.14 -9.98 -5.48
CA LYS A 173 12.75 -10.44 -4.15
C LYS A 173 12.49 -9.26 -3.24
N PHE A 174 11.45 -9.36 -2.42
CA PHE A 174 11.01 -8.31 -1.50
C PHE A 174 10.66 -8.90 -0.14
N ASN A 175 11.03 -8.22 0.93
CA ASN A 175 10.77 -8.62 2.31
C ASN A 175 10.19 -7.49 3.16
N PHE A 176 10.00 -6.31 2.55
CA PHE A 176 9.56 -5.10 3.22
C PHE A 176 8.49 -4.38 2.40
N CYS A 177 7.47 -3.84 3.07
CA CYS A 177 6.35 -3.19 2.45
C CYS A 177 6.01 -1.87 3.16
N LEU A 178 6.01 -0.77 2.41
CA LEU A 178 5.53 0.54 2.85
C LEU A 178 4.24 0.87 2.08
N VAL A 179 3.18 1.20 2.80
CA VAL A 179 1.89 1.60 2.21
C VAL A 179 1.59 3.04 2.60
N ASN A 180 1.43 3.90 1.61
CA ASN A 180 0.97 5.28 1.78
C ASN A 180 -0.48 5.43 1.31
N TYR A 181 -1.33 6.03 2.12
CA TYR A 181 -2.68 6.42 1.76
C TYR A 181 -2.79 7.95 1.69
N TYR A 182 -3.16 8.44 0.53
CA TYR A 182 -3.51 9.83 0.25
C TYR A 182 -5.03 9.90 0.22
N ALA A 183 -5.65 10.57 1.19
CA ALA A 183 -7.11 10.55 1.32
C ALA A 183 -7.78 11.42 0.25
N SER A 184 -7.06 12.41 -0.26
CA SER A 184 -7.55 13.30 -1.32
C SER A 184 -6.39 13.84 -2.17
N GLY A 185 -6.72 14.61 -3.18
CA GLY A 185 -5.74 15.32 -3.98
C GLY A 185 -4.93 16.37 -3.22
N ALA A 186 -5.40 16.82 -2.05
CA ALA A 186 -4.66 17.73 -1.18
C ALA A 186 -3.46 17.07 -0.49
N ASP A 187 -3.48 15.74 -0.36
CA ASP A 187 -2.35 14.96 0.17
C ASP A 187 -1.24 14.80 -0.88
N SER A 188 -0.01 14.73 -0.42
CA SER A 188 1.16 14.77 -1.29
C SER A 188 2.40 14.16 -0.64
N ILE A 189 3.43 13.97 -1.46
CA ILE A 189 4.80 13.78 -1.02
C ILE A 189 5.73 14.61 -1.89
N SER A 190 6.62 15.37 -1.26
CA SER A 190 7.62 16.18 -1.92
C SER A 190 8.65 15.32 -2.65
N TYR A 191 9.51 15.93 -3.46
CA TYR A 191 10.62 15.24 -4.11
C TYR A 191 11.54 14.58 -3.09
N HIS A 192 11.73 13.28 -3.25
CA HIS A 192 12.58 12.41 -2.43
C HIS A 192 13.09 11.24 -3.27
N SER A 193 14.01 10.48 -2.75
CA SER A 193 14.38 9.15 -3.24
C SER A 193 14.20 8.15 -2.11
N ASP A 194 13.93 6.91 -2.48
CA ASP A 194 13.85 5.78 -1.56
C ASP A 194 15.24 5.10 -1.51
N ASP A 195 16.22 5.83 -1.00
CA ASP A 195 17.64 5.44 -0.92
C ASP A 195 18.11 5.26 0.54
N GLU A 196 17.20 4.84 1.42
CA GLU A 196 17.51 4.56 2.81
C GLU A 196 18.60 3.47 2.94
N ARG A 197 19.54 3.69 3.87
CA ARG A 197 20.74 2.86 4.03
C ARG A 197 20.46 1.37 4.18
N PHE A 198 19.37 1.00 4.81
CA PHE A 198 19.00 -0.40 5.04
C PHE A 198 18.58 -1.15 3.77
N LEU A 199 18.25 -0.44 2.68
CA LEU A 199 17.93 -1.02 1.38
C LEU A 199 19.17 -1.39 0.58
N GLY A 200 20.36 -1.00 1.04
CA GLY A 200 21.60 -1.20 0.31
C GLY A 200 21.79 -0.21 -0.83
N ARG A 201 22.76 -0.51 -1.70
CA ARG A 201 23.08 0.34 -2.84
C ARG A 201 22.12 0.06 -4.00
N ASP A 202 21.65 1.13 -4.67
CA ASP A 202 20.81 1.08 -5.87
C ASP A 202 19.59 0.12 -5.72
N PRO A 203 18.73 0.36 -4.72
CA PRO A 203 17.65 -0.57 -4.39
C PRO A 203 16.61 -0.65 -5.50
N THR A 204 16.16 -1.86 -5.78
CA THR A 204 15.01 -2.10 -6.65
C THR A 204 13.72 -1.98 -5.85
N ILE A 205 12.81 -1.15 -6.33
CA ILE A 205 11.53 -0.86 -5.64
C ILE A 205 10.36 -1.01 -6.59
N ALA A 206 9.41 -1.87 -6.23
CA ALA A 206 8.14 -2.00 -6.94
C ALA A 206 7.08 -1.08 -6.28
N SER A 207 6.48 -0.20 -7.05
CA SER A 207 5.53 0.81 -6.57
C SER A 207 4.19 0.67 -7.29
N PHE A 208 3.15 0.24 -6.57
CA PHE A 208 1.76 0.13 -7.04
C PHE A 208 0.97 1.39 -6.79
N SER A 209 0.03 1.67 -7.69
CA SER A 209 -0.95 2.74 -7.55
C SER A 209 -2.37 2.19 -7.62
N LEU A 210 -3.19 2.48 -6.62
CA LEU A 210 -4.60 2.09 -6.53
C LEU A 210 -5.46 3.31 -6.21
N GLY A 211 -6.68 3.38 -6.77
CA GLY A 211 -7.60 4.49 -6.55
C GLY A 211 -7.40 5.63 -7.55
N ALA A 212 -7.39 6.87 -7.09
CA ALA A 212 -7.28 8.04 -7.97
C ALA A 212 -5.96 8.07 -8.75
N GLN A 213 -6.06 8.37 -10.05
CA GLN A 213 -4.87 8.62 -10.87
C GLN A 213 -4.15 9.88 -10.37
N ARG A 214 -2.83 9.79 -10.18
CA ARG A 214 -1.98 10.92 -9.76
C ARG A 214 -0.76 11.04 -10.68
N ASP A 215 -0.30 12.27 -10.82
CA ASP A 215 0.96 12.53 -11.49
C ASP A 215 2.12 12.03 -10.61
N PHE A 216 2.99 11.24 -11.19
CA PHE A 216 4.27 10.83 -10.63
C PHE A 216 5.35 11.62 -11.36
N LEU A 217 5.91 12.58 -10.67
CA LEU A 217 6.93 13.44 -11.24
C LEU A 217 8.30 12.93 -10.81
N MET A 218 9.19 12.81 -11.78
CA MET A 218 10.59 12.46 -11.55
C MET A 218 11.50 13.57 -12.09
N LYS A 219 12.61 13.83 -11.40
CA LYS A 219 13.67 14.72 -11.85
C LYS A 219 15.03 14.15 -11.47
N HIS A 220 15.98 14.26 -12.37
CA HIS A 220 17.35 13.89 -12.09
C HIS A 220 17.98 14.81 -11.03
N LYS A 221 18.82 14.28 -10.14
CA LYS A 221 19.42 15.05 -9.03
C LYS A 221 20.38 16.15 -9.52
N THR A 222 21.06 15.93 -10.64
CA THR A 222 22.12 16.83 -11.17
C THR A 222 21.95 17.24 -12.63
N ALA A 223 21.30 16.41 -13.48
CA ALA A 223 21.01 16.73 -14.87
C ALA A 223 19.66 17.46 -15.03
N PRO A 224 19.41 18.18 -16.15
CA PRO A 224 18.16 18.91 -16.37
C PRO A 224 16.96 18.01 -16.73
N GLU A 225 17.13 16.72 -16.70
CA GLU A 225 16.13 15.73 -17.13
C GLU A 225 14.99 15.58 -16.14
N SER A 226 13.79 15.41 -16.68
CA SER A 226 12.58 15.15 -15.93
C SER A 226 11.68 14.18 -16.68
N LEU A 227 10.79 13.52 -15.92
CA LEU A 227 9.78 12.60 -16.43
C LEU A 227 8.47 12.81 -15.65
N LYS A 228 7.36 12.71 -16.36
CA LYS A 228 6.03 12.71 -15.76
C LYS A 228 5.28 11.47 -16.24
N LEU A 229 4.80 10.65 -15.30
CA LEU A 229 3.93 9.51 -15.56
C LEU A 229 2.59 9.73 -14.87
N ALA A 230 1.50 9.41 -15.56
CA ALA A 230 0.16 9.44 -15.01
C ALA A 230 -0.18 8.06 -14.44
N LEU A 231 0.00 7.85 -13.13
CA LEU A 231 -0.23 6.54 -12.50
C LEU A 231 -1.71 6.32 -12.22
N GLY A 232 -2.33 5.50 -13.05
CA GLY A 232 -3.71 5.03 -12.89
C GLY A 232 -3.86 3.95 -11.82
N SER A 233 -5.13 3.59 -11.52
CA SER A 233 -5.42 2.47 -10.63
C SER A 233 -5.05 1.14 -11.28
N GLY A 234 -4.24 0.35 -10.59
CA GLY A 234 -3.69 -0.92 -11.09
C GLY A 234 -2.32 -0.79 -11.75
N ALA A 235 -1.80 0.42 -11.97
CA ALA A 235 -0.46 0.62 -12.50
C ALA A 235 0.63 0.24 -11.48
N MET A 236 1.75 -0.29 -11.97
CA MET A 236 2.96 -0.57 -11.20
C MET A 236 4.19 -0.05 -11.93
N ILE A 237 5.11 0.57 -11.18
CA ILE A 237 6.45 0.91 -11.65
C ILE A 237 7.46 0.13 -10.83
N LEU A 238 8.38 -0.56 -11.50
CA LEU A 238 9.59 -1.11 -10.90
C LEU A 238 10.75 -0.15 -11.21
N MET A 239 11.28 0.50 -10.19
CA MET A 239 12.46 1.36 -10.28
C MET A 239 13.70 0.52 -10.00
N ARG A 240 14.65 0.48 -10.95
CA ARG A 240 15.83 -0.39 -10.92
C ARG A 240 17.12 0.42 -11.05
N GLY A 241 18.24 -0.27 -10.94
CA GLY A 241 19.57 0.28 -11.17
C GLY A 241 19.81 1.57 -10.36
N THR A 242 20.44 2.55 -10.99
CA THR A 242 20.79 3.83 -10.36
C THR A 242 19.60 4.79 -10.17
N THR A 243 18.38 4.39 -10.53
CA THR A 243 17.20 5.27 -10.47
C THR A 243 17.02 5.89 -9.10
N GLN A 244 17.12 5.13 -8.00
CA GLN A 244 16.94 5.69 -6.65
C GLN A 244 18.11 6.60 -6.22
N SER A 245 19.34 6.27 -6.62
CA SER A 245 20.51 7.08 -6.28
C SER A 245 20.63 8.36 -7.11
N ARG A 246 20.07 8.41 -8.33
CA ARG A 246 20.21 9.51 -9.28
C ARG A 246 18.95 10.34 -9.50
N TRP A 247 17.78 9.82 -9.23
CA TRP A 247 16.51 10.51 -9.44
C TRP A 247 15.75 10.78 -8.15
N LEU A 248 15.03 11.88 -8.13
CA LEU A 248 14.01 12.20 -7.13
C LEU A 248 12.65 12.01 -7.75
N HIS A 249 11.68 11.59 -6.93
CA HIS A 249 10.29 11.47 -7.35
C HIS A 249 9.32 12.12 -6.36
N SER A 250 8.14 12.50 -6.82
CA SER A 250 7.12 13.16 -6.01
C SER A 250 5.71 12.88 -6.49
N ILE A 251 4.73 13.05 -5.58
CA ILE A 251 3.30 13.14 -5.90
C ILE A 251 2.84 14.54 -5.49
N PRO A 252 2.62 15.47 -6.45
CA PRO A 252 2.22 16.84 -6.16
C PRO A 252 0.80 16.93 -5.63
N LYS A 253 0.50 17.99 -4.88
CA LYS A 253 -0.88 18.34 -4.49
C LYS A 253 -1.71 18.65 -5.72
N ARG A 254 -2.99 18.32 -5.66
CA ARG A 254 -4.02 18.83 -6.56
C ARG A 254 -4.78 19.95 -5.87
N THR A 255 -5.20 20.94 -6.65
CA THR A 255 -5.94 22.10 -6.18
C THR A 255 -7.31 22.22 -6.87
N GLY A 256 -8.19 23.03 -6.33
CA GLY A 256 -9.51 23.29 -6.89
C GLY A 256 -10.42 22.05 -6.89
N LYS A 257 -11.22 21.89 -7.93
CA LYS A 257 -12.19 20.78 -8.05
C LYS A 257 -11.54 19.39 -8.08
N ASN A 258 -10.24 19.30 -8.37
CA ASN A 258 -9.51 18.04 -8.44
C ASN A 258 -8.94 17.61 -7.07
N SER A 259 -9.15 18.39 -6.00
CA SER A 259 -8.72 18.00 -4.66
C SER A 259 -9.54 16.83 -4.08
N GLU A 260 -10.81 16.71 -4.46
CA GLU A 260 -11.70 15.62 -4.05
C GLU A 260 -11.62 14.47 -5.08
N ASP A 261 -10.54 13.71 -5.04
CA ASP A 261 -10.26 12.66 -6.04
C ASP A 261 -10.59 11.23 -5.58
N GLY A 262 -11.18 11.07 -4.40
CA GLY A 262 -11.56 9.76 -3.84
C GLY A 262 -10.41 9.01 -3.17
N GLY A 263 -9.21 9.54 -3.21
CA GLY A 263 -8.02 9.03 -2.55
C GLY A 263 -7.22 8.01 -3.38
N ARG A 264 -5.96 7.80 -2.96
CA ARG A 264 -5.00 6.90 -3.60
C ARG A 264 -4.24 6.11 -2.55
N ILE A 265 -4.07 4.81 -2.77
CA ILE A 265 -3.10 3.98 -2.06
C ILE A 265 -1.88 3.78 -2.96
N ASN A 266 -0.71 3.92 -2.37
CA ASN A 266 0.55 3.52 -2.97
C ASN A 266 1.19 2.44 -2.10
N ILE A 267 1.51 1.30 -2.70
CA ILE A 267 2.19 0.18 -2.05
C ILE A 267 3.58 0.09 -2.65
N THR A 268 4.63 0.18 -1.83
CA THR A 268 6.00 -0.05 -2.27
C THR A 268 6.55 -1.31 -1.64
N PHE A 269 6.96 -2.26 -2.49
CA PHE A 269 7.72 -3.43 -2.06
C PHE A 269 9.21 -3.17 -2.23
N ARG A 270 9.98 -3.49 -1.19
CA ARG A 270 11.41 -3.21 -1.06
C ARG A 270 12.13 -4.44 -0.54
N ARG A 271 13.44 -4.48 -0.74
CA ARG A 271 14.31 -5.47 -0.12
C ARG A 271 15.16 -4.79 0.95
N ALA A 272 14.85 -5.02 2.20
CA ALA A 272 15.64 -4.55 3.34
C ALA A 272 16.79 -5.53 3.59
N MET A 273 18.02 -5.04 3.54
CA MET A 273 19.26 -5.84 3.57
C MET A 273 19.86 -5.94 4.97
N THR A 274 19.57 -4.98 5.84
CA THR A 274 20.23 -4.85 7.15
C THR A 274 19.23 -4.61 8.27
N LYS A 275 19.68 -4.84 9.53
CA LYS A 275 18.88 -4.62 10.75
C LYS A 275 18.34 -3.20 10.93
N ASP A 276 18.87 -2.23 10.19
CA ASP A 276 18.39 -0.85 10.18
C ASP A 276 17.04 -0.68 9.48
N GLY A 277 16.48 -1.77 8.89
CA GLY A 277 15.21 -1.80 8.19
C GLY A 277 13.99 -1.37 9.01
N THR A 278 14.13 -1.27 10.31
CA THR A 278 13.11 -0.73 11.21
C THR A 278 13.01 0.80 11.20
N GLU A 279 13.86 1.53 10.47
CA GLU A 279 13.78 2.99 10.41
C GLU A 279 12.42 3.51 9.96
N ASN A 280 11.75 2.82 9.02
CA ASN A 280 10.43 3.22 8.59
C ASN A 280 9.36 3.02 9.68
N TYR A 281 9.46 2.00 10.52
CA TYR A 281 8.61 1.86 11.70
C TYR A 281 8.82 3.04 12.66
N TYR A 282 10.08 3.42 12.88
CA TYR A 282 10.44 4.57 13.69
C TYR A 282 9.93 5.87 13.10
N ASN A 283 10.24 6.15 11.83
CA ASN A 283 9.95 7.40 11.16
C ASN A 283 8.45 7.67 11.04
N TYR A 284 7.63 6.64 10.95
CA TYR A 284 6.18 6.77 10.81
C TYR A 284 5.40 6.45 12.08
N ASN A 285 6.08 6.25 13.23
CA ASN A 285 5.47 5.90 14.52
C ASN A 285 4.54 4.67 14.46
N VAL A 286 4.84 3.72 13.57
CA VAL A 286 4.01 2.53 13.38
C VAL A 286 4.02 1.67 14.63
N GLY A 287 2.85 1.44 15.22
CA GLY A 287 2.67 0.69 16.47
C GLY A 287 2.83 1.51 17.75
N ARG A 288 3.16 2.80 17.66
CA ARG A 288 3.26 3.71 18.82
C ARG A 288 2.47 5.01 18.69
N GLY A 289 2.27 5.48 17.46
CA GLY A 289 1.45 6.65 17.19
C GLY A 289 -0.03 6.29 17.16
N PRO A 290 -0.91 7.30 17.08
CA PRO A 290 -2.33 7.09 16.90
C PRO A 290 -2.61 6.24 15.67
N MET A 291 -3.39 5.18 15.82
CA MET A 291 -3.82 4.31 14.75
C MET A 291 -5.11 4.83 14.13
N TYR A 292 -5.20 4.78 12.80
CA TYR A 292 -6.36 5.20 12.02
C TYR A 292 -6.89 4.05 11.18
N ARG A 293 -8.21 3.99 11.06
CA ARG A 293 -8.93 3.14 10.11
C ARG A 293 -9.91 3.96 9.29
N TRP A 294 -10.19 3.48 8.09
CA TRP A 294 -11.23 4.05 7.24
C TRP A 294 -12.62 3.73 7.81
N ASP A 295 -13.41 4.78 8.06
CA ASP A 295 -14.82 4.66 8.41
C ASP A 295 -15.64 4.64 7.10
N ARG A 296 -16.24 3.49 6.77
CA ARG A 296 -17.00 3.30 5.53
C ARG A 296 -18.28 4.16 5.50
N ILE A 297 -18.87 4.41 6.66
CA ILE A 297 -20.13 5.17 6.77
C ILE A 297 -19.84 6.66 6.62
N ARG A 298 -18.86 7.18 7.36
CA ARG A 298 -18.48 8.59 7.33
C ARG A 298 -17.57 8.96 6.17
N ARG A 299 -16.97 7.95 5.51
CA ARG A 299 -16.03 8.10 4.40
C ARG A 299 -14.82 8.97 4.74
N GLU A 300 -14.25 8.74 5.91
CA GLU A 300 -13.06 9.43 6.41
C GLU A 300 -12.14 8.52 7.22
N MET A 301 -10.88 8.92 7.37
CA MET A 301 -9.93 8.26 8.29
C MET A 301 -10.22 8.70 9.72
N ARG A 302 -10.52 7.75 10.59
CA ARG A 302 -10.77 8.01 12.00
C ARG A 302 -9.72 7.36 12.87
N GLN A 303 -9.29 8.10 13.87
CA GLN A 303 -8.47 7.57 14.93
C GLN A 303 -9.27 6.51 15.69
N ARG A 304 -8.64 5.37 15.94
CA ARG A 304 -9.15 4.35 16.84
C ARG A 304 -8.29 4.36 18.10
N ASN A 305 -8.93 4.46 19.24
CA ASN A 305 -8.30 4.16 20.51
C ASN A 305 -8.25 2.63 20.62
N GLU A 306 -7.16 2.12 21.12
CA GLU A 306 -6.96 0.69 21.42
C GLU A 306 -8.06 0.17 22.34
#